data_41487e612edd9479235bcd4cac4cb21b
#
_entry.id   41487e612edd9479235bcd4cac4cb21b
#
_cell.length_a   1.000
_cell.length_b   1.000
_cell.length_c   1.000
_cell.angle_alpha   90.00
_cell.angle_beta   90.00
_cell.angle_gamma   90.00
#
_symmetry.space_group_name_H-M   'P 1'
#
loop_
_entity.id
_entity.type
_entity.pdbx_description
1 polymer ?
#
loop_
_entity_poly.entity_id
_entity_poly.type
_entity_poly.pdbx_seq_one_letter_code
_entity_poly.pdbx_strand_id
1 'polypeptide(L)'
;MVSRRKAQALHGEAPVAFTFLVEKALELGASAAALLPAEQVVVDERVRLKCAVPVCPGYANYLHCPPNTMSVQEFRRTLDRYSVALLVQVESARNSLDLDAEGMGGKSVVELEAELHGDENRALGKLVTKLEAEAFKAGYYYAAGFTGGICILCPECVDLASGDPCRRPLEARPAMEAVGIDVFKTAANAGLPIKLSSDEPVRWTGLVLVE
;
A
#
# COMPACT_ATOMS: atom_id res chain seq x y z
N MET A 1 -9.83 -21.80 -18.76
CA MET A 1 -8.57 -22.41 -18.34
C MET A 1 -7.77 -21.34 -17.63
N VAL A 2 -7.83 -21.28 -16.29
CA VAL A 2 -7.12 -20.28 -15.50
C VAL A 2 -5.67 -20.73 -15.37
N SER A 3 -4.75 -19.96 -15.96
CA SER A 3 -3.30 -20.19 -15.88
C SER A 3 -2.86 -20.08 -14.43
N ARG A 4 -2.36 -21.16 -13.84
CA ARG A 4 -1.69 -21.16 -12.53
C ARG A 4 -0.44 -20.29 -12.65
N ARG A 5 -0.50 -19.05 -12.16
CA ARG A 5 0.68 -18.20 -12.00
C ARG A 5 1.57 -18.78 -10.92
N LYS A 6 2.85 -18.94 -11.23
CA LYS A 6 3.87 -19.56 -10.37
C LYS A 6 4.19 -18.64 -9.18
N ALA A 7 4.12 -19.20 -7.98
CA ALA A 7 4.77 -18.60 -6.81
C ALA A 7 6.28 -18.59 -7.05
N GLN A 8 6.89 -17.43 -7.06
CA GLN A 8 8.33 -17.26 -7.23
C GLN A 8 8.96 -17.12 -5.85
N ALA A 9 9.68 -18.13 -5.40
CA ALA A 9 10.48 -18.09 -4.18
C ALA A 9 11.70 -17.19 -4.41
N LEU A 10 11.97 -16.32 -3.47
CA LEU A 10 13.00 -15.30 -3.52
C LEU A 10 14.25 -15.66 -2.72
N HIS A 11 15.38 -15.09 -3.13
CA HIS A 11 16.69 -15.23 -2.53
C HIS A 11 16.72 -14.68 -1.08
N GLY A 12 16.82 -15.59 -0.14
CA GLY A 12 16.73 -15.45 1.30
C GLY A 12 15.49 -16.22 1.75
N GLU A 13 15.66 -17.39 2.36
CA GLU A 13 14.54 -18.24 2.78
C GLU A 13 13.63 -17.45 3.72
N ALA A 14 12.53 -16.94 3.18
CA ALA A 14 11.43 -16.44 4.00
C ALA A 14 10.98 -17.61 4.91
N PRO A 15 10.81 -17.37 6.22
CA PRO A 15 10.45 -18.44 7.14
C PRO A 15 9.20 -19.16 6.64
N VAL A 16 9.24 -20.49 6.52
CA VAL A 16 8.12 -21.34 6.09
C VAL A 16 6.83 -21.04 6.87
N ALA A 17 6.99 -20.52 8.08
CA ALA A 17 5.88 -20.12 8.97
C ALA A 17 4.94 -19.06 8.37
N PHE A 18 5.37 -18.26 7.41
CA PHE A 18 4.55 -17.15 6.85
C PHE A 18 4.01 -17.41 5.44
N THR A 19 4.32 -18.56 4.82
CA THR A 19 3.88 -18.89 3.46
C THR A 19 2.36 -18.91 3.31
N PHE A 20 1.63 -19.24 4.38
CA PHE A 20 0.17 -19.20 4.39
C PHE A 20 -0.40 -17.82 4.08
N LEU A 21 0.32 -16.73 4.40
CA LEU A 21 -0.11 -15.38 4.08
C LEU A 21 -0.02 -15.08 2.59
N VAL A 22 0.97 -15.65 1.89
CA VAL A 22 1.07 -15.54 0.42
C VAL A 22 -0.09 -16.26 -0.25
N GLU A 23 -0.38 -17.50 0.19
CA GLU A 23 -1.52 -18.27 -0.29
C GLU A 23 -2.83 -17.52 -0.05
N LYS A 24 -3.00 -17.01 1.18
CA LYS A 24 -4.17 -16.22 1.56
C LYS A 24 -4.31 -14.93 0.73
N ALA A 25 -3.22 -14.24 0.44
CA ALA A 25 -3.25 -13.05 -0.40
C ALA A 25 -3.77 -13.36 -1.81
N LEU A 26 -3.30 -14.45 -2.41
CA LEU A 26 -3.75 -14.90 -3.74
C LEU A 26 -5.22 -15.34 -3.72
N GLU A 27 -5.65 -16.07 -2.68
CA GLU A 27 -7.07 -16.43 -2.48
C GLU A 27 -7.98 -15.21 -2.35
N LEU A 28 -7.50 -14.15 -1.70
CA LEU A 28 -8.23 -12.90 -1.47
C LEU A 28 -8.20 -11.95 -2.68
N GLY A 29 -7.53 -12.33 -3.77
CA GLY A 29 -7.56 -11.59 -5.04
C GLY A 29 -6.30 -10.77 -5.34
N ALA A 30 -5.20 -10.95 -4.60
CA ALA A 30 -3.92 -10.39 -5.02
C ALA A 30 -3.53 -10.93 -6.40
N SER A 31 -3.05 -10.07 -7.30
CA SER A 31 -2.44 -10.48 -8.57
C SER A 31 -1.04 -11.07 -8.35
N ALA A 32 -0.34 -10.60 -7.32
CA ALA A 32 0.94 -11.12 -6.86
C ALA A 32 1.13 -10.87 -5.37
N ALA A 33 1.89 -11.74 -4.71
CA ALA A 33 2.26 -11.61 -3.32
C ALA A 33 3.63 -12.24 -3.07
N ALA A 34 4.45 -11.63 -2.23
CA ALA A 34 5.76 -12.15 -1.84
C ALA A 34 6.13 -11.73 -0.42
N LEU A 35 6.77 -12.65 0.30
CA LEU A 35 7.41 -12.35 1.58
C LEU A 35 8.79 -11.76 1.33
N LEU A 36 9.21 -10.84 2.19
CA LEU A 36 10.57 -10.33 2.24
C LEU A 36 10.97 -10.08 3.70
N PRO A 37 12.27 -10.16 4.03
CA PRO A 37 12.77 -9.68 5.31
C PRO A 37 12.39 -8.21 5.52
N ALA A 38 11.96 -7.83 6.72
CA ALA A 38 11.56 -6.45 7.02
C ALA A 38 12.71 -5.44 6.76
N GLU A 39 13.96 -5.84 6.94
CA GLU A 39 15.17 -5.06 6.63
C GLU A 39 15.31 -4.71 5.13
N GLN A 40 14.63 -5.42 4.24
CA GLN A 40 14.60 -5.14 2.80
C GLN A 40 13.51 -4.15 2.40
N VAL A 41 12.66 -3.73 3.33
CA VAL A 41 11.73 -2.62 3.13
C VAL A 41 12.53 -1.33 3.11
N VAL A 42 12.54 -0.65 1.96
CA VAL A 42 13.37 0.54 1.75
C VAL A 42 12.62 1.78 2.25
N VAL A 43 13.18 2.47 3.22
CA VAL A 43 12.63 3.72 3.76
C VAL A 43 13.54 4.89 3.40
N ASP A 44 12.99 5.91 2.72
CA ASP A 44 13.72 7.09 2.24
C ASP A 44 12.88 8.36 2.49
N GLU A 45 13.47 9.37 3.12
CA GLU A 45 12.81 10.64 3.42
C GLU A 45 12.39 11.39 2.14
N ARG A 46 13.11 11.18 1.03
CA ARG A 46 12.79 11.78 -0.27
C ARG A 46 11.42 11.34 -0.80
N VAL A 47 10.92 10.20 -0.39
CA VAL A 47 9.56 9.73 -0.74
C VAL A 47 8.52 10.69 -0.19
N ARG A 48 8.65 11.11 1.07
CA ARG A 48 7.74 12.08 1.70
C ARG A 48 7.85 13.49 1.11
N LEU A 49 8.99 13.83 0.52
CA LEU A 49 9.12 15.11 -0.18
C LEU A 49 8.07 15.24 -1.29
N LYS A 50 7.74 14.15 -1.97
CA LYS A 50 6.71 14.12 -3.01
C LYS A 50 5.29 14.38 -2.50
N CYS A 51 5.05 14.20 -1.21
CA CYS A 51 3.78 14.59 -0.59
C CYS A 51 3.71 16.10 -0.37
N ALA A 52 4.85 16.77 -0.18
CA ALA A 52 4.95 18.17 0.19
C ALA A 52 5.28 19.10 -0.98
N VAL A 53 5.97 18.62 -2.03
CA VAL A 53 6.47 19.45 -3.14
C VAL A 53 6.39 18.70 -4.48
N PRO A 54 5.50 19.14 -5.40
CA PRO A 54 4.34 20.03 -5.18
C PRO A 54 3.36 19.40 -4.17
N VAL A 55 2.55 20.23 -3.50
CA VAL A 55 1.66 19.73 -2.45
C VAL A 55 0.68 18.70 -3.03
N CYS A 56 0.76 17.48 -2.51
CA CYS A 56 -0.23 16.43 -2.79
C CYS A 56 -1.59 16.81 -2.16
N PRO A 57 -2.72 16.57 -2.81
CA PRO A 57 -4.05 16.85 -2.25
C PRO A 57 -4.32 16.17 -0.90
N GLY A 58 -3.68 15.03 -0.63
CA GLY A 58 -3.79 14.34 0.66
C GLY A 58 -2.99 14.99 1.80
N TYR A 59 -1.97 15.81 1.47
CA TYR A 59 -1.12 16.43 2.48
C TYR A 59 -1.91 17.39 3.37
N ALA A 60 -1.80 17.22 4.69
CA ALA A 60 -2.52 17.98 5.71
C ALA A 60 -4.07 17.93 5.61
N ASN A 61 -4.63 17.08 4.73
CA ASN A 61 -6.08 16.97 4.54
C ASN A 61 -6.66 15.61 4.99
N TYR A 62 -5.80 14.61 5.22
CA TYR A 62 -6.23 13.28 5.65
C TYR A 62 -5.46 12.81 6.89
N LEU A 63 -6.13 12.08 7.79
CA LEU A 63 -5.52 11.50 8.99
C LEU A 63 -4.36 10.55 8.68
N HIS A 64 -4.43 9.84 7.56
CA HIS A 64 -3.43 8.85 7.14
C HIS A 64 -2.37 9.41 6.18
N CYS A 65 -2.38 10.73 5.97
CA CYS A 65 -1.38 11.44 5.16
C CYS A 65 -0.49 12.35 6.02
N PRO A 66 0.72 12.68 5.54
CA PRO A 66 1.56 13.67 6.22
C PRO A 66 0.87 15.03 6.35
N PRO A 67 1.11 15.79 7.39
CA PRO A 67 1.96 15.52 8.56
C PRO A 67 1.27 14.68 9.65
N ASN A 68 0.01 14.27 9.47
CA ASN A 68 -0.85 13.67 10.50
C ASN A 68 -0.51 12.20 10.80
N THR A 69 0.27 11.53 9.94
CA THR A 69 0.80 10.19 10.21
C THR A 69 2.21 10.26 10.82
N MET A 70 2.72 9.13 11.31
CA MET A 70 4.05 9.06 11.93
C MET A 70 5.15 9.59 10.99
N SER A 71 6.21 10.15 11.55
CA SER A 71 7.37 10.59 10.79
C SER A 71 8.15 9.40 10.20
N VAL A 72 8.96 9.66 9.17
CA VAL A 72 9.84 8.63 8.56
C VAL A 72 10.79 8.04 9.61
N GLN A 73 11.29 8.85 10.53
CA GLN A 73 12.21 8.42 11.58
C GLN A 73 11.52 7.52 12.62
N GLU A 74 10.28 7.84 12.98
CA GLU A 74 9.47 6.98 13.86
C GLU A 74 9.15 5.67 13.16
N PHE A 75 8.80 5.72 11.88
CA PHE A 75 8.53 4.51 11.10
C PHE A 75 9.76 3.61 11.01
N ARG A 76 10.96 4.16 10.74
CA ARG A 76 12.21 3.39 10.73
C ARG A 76 12.43 2.63 12.04
N ARG A 77 12.32 3.33 13.19
CA ARG A 77 12.46 2.70 14.51
C ARG A 77 11.41 1.61 14.76
N THR A 78 10.21 1.78 14.20
CA THR A 78 9.14 0.79 14.30
C THR A 78 9.45 -0.40 13.40
N LEU A 79 9.89 -0.18 12.17
CA LEU A 79 10.27 -1.21 11.20
C LEU A 79 11.38 -2.11 11.72
N ASP A 80 12.36 -1.56 12.44
CA ASP A 80 13.46 -2.32 13.08
C ASP A 80 12.98 -3.37 14.10
N ARG A 81 11.69 -3.35 14.47
CA ARG A 81 11.07 -4.31 15.39
C ARG A 81 10.39 -5.47 14.65
N TYR A 82 10.31 -5.40 13.35
CA TYR A 82 9.71 -6.43 12.50
C TYR A 82 10.78 -7.26 11.81
N SER A 83 10.51 -8.54 11.62
CA SER A 83 11.41 -9.47 10.92
C SER A 83 10.93 -9.78 9.52
N VAL A 84 9.61 -9.76 9.28
CA VAL A 84 8.98 -10.19 8.03
C VAL A 84 7.95 -9.18 7.56
N ALA A 85 7.94 -8.92 6.26
CA ALA A 85 6.93 -8.18 5.56
C ALA A 85 6.33 -9.04 4.43
N LEU A 86 5.04 -8.85 4.16
CA LEU A 86 4.33 -9.37 3.00
C LEU A 86 4.01 -8.21 2.06
N LEU A 87 4.57 -8.23 0.86
CA LEU A 87 4.21 -7.29 -0.20
C LEU A 87 3.14 -7.93 -1.08
N VAL A 88 2.11 -7.16 -1.40
CA VAL A 88 0.98 -7.60 -2.23
C VAL A 88 0.71 -6.61 -3.34
N GLN A 89 0.25 -7.11 -4.49
CA GLN A 89 -0.12 -6.29 -5.63
C GLN A 89 -1.53 -6.62 -6.12
N VAL A 90 -2.25 -5.58 -6.53
CA VAL A 90 -3.52 -5.66 -7.27
C VAL A 90 -3.28 -5.01 -8.62
N GLU A 91 -3.58 -5.73 -9.68
CA GLU A 91 -3.39 -5.27 -11.06
C GLU A 91 -4.64 -4.51 -11.51
N SER A 92 -4.45 -3.28 -12.02
CA SER A 92 -5.52 -2.50 -12.63
C SER A 92 -5.84 -3.02 -14.02
N ALA A 93 -7.08 -2.83 -14.43
CA ALA A 93 -7.48 -3.06 -15.82
C ALA A 93 -6.98 -1.93 -16.76
N ARG A 94 -6.45 -0.83 -16.20
CA ARG A 94 -5.98 0.35 -16.93
C ARG A 94 -4.45 0.43 -16.94
N ASN A 95 -3.91 1.06 -17.99
CA ASN A 95 -2.50 1.35 -18.10
C ASN A 95 -2.14 2.71 -17.45
N SER A 96 -0.88 2.89 -17.09
CA SER A 96 -0.42 4.08 -16.37
C SER A 96 -0.49 5.40 -17.16
N LEU A 97 -0.67 5.34 -18.48
CA LEU A 97 -0.70 6.50 -19.38
C LEU A 97 -2.11 6.91 -19.84
N ASP A 98 -3.16 6.23 -19.39
CA ASP A 98 -4.55 6.60 -19.71
C ASP A 98 -5.01 7.88 -18.97
N LEU A 99 -4.07 8.60 -18.35
CA LEU A 99 -4.28 9.90 -17.71
C LEU A 99 -4.16 11.00 -18.77
N ASP A 100 -5.10 11.06 -19.71
CA ASP A 100 -5.18 12.19 -20.61
C ASP A 100 -5.48 13.47 -19.82
N ALA A 101 -4.59 14.45 -19.96
CA ALA A 101 -4.70 15.75 -19.30
C ALA A 101 -6.01 16.51 -19.64
N GLU A 102 -6.71 16.10 -20.68
CA GLU A 102 -8.00 16.65 -21.10
C GLU A 102 -9.19 16.28 -20.19
N GLY A 103 -9.06 15.19 -19.39
CA GLY A 103 -10.11 14.76 -18.46
C GLY A 103 -10.16 15.52 -17.13
N MET A 104 -9.21 16.43 -16.86
CA MET A 104 -9.13 17.16 -15.58
C MET A 104 -10.12 18.32 -15.43
N GLY A 105 -11.12 18.47 -16.32
CA GLY A 105 -12.06 19.59 -16.36
C GLY A 105 -12.75 19.89 -15.02
N GLY A 106 -12.09 20.61 -14.14
CA GLY A 106 -12.66 21.15 -12.90
C GLY A 106 -12.77 20.17 -11.73
N LYS A 107 -12.37 18.90 -11.90
CA LYS A 107 -12.35 17.90 -10.82
C LYS A 107 -11.10 18.04 -9.94
N SER A 108 -11.27 17.78 -8.66
CA SER A 108 -10.12 17.65 -7.77
C SER A 108 -9.35 16.37 -8.12
N VAL A 109 -8.04 16.34 -7.82
CA VAL A 109 -7.21 15.14 -8.03
C VAL A 109 -7.77 13.92 -7.27
N VAL A 110 -8.43 14.15 -6.13
CA VAL A 110 -9.08 13.09 -5.33
C VAL A 110 -10.26 12.49 -6.07
N GLU A 111 -11.11 13.32 -6.68
CA GLU A 111 -12.23 12.83 -7.50
C GLU A 111 -11.74 12.08 -8.72
N LEU A 112 -10.69 12.61 -9.37
CA LEU A 112 -10.08 11.95 -10.51
C LEU A 112 -9.44 10.61 -10.12
N GLU A 113 -8.69 10.55 -9.03
CA GLU A 113 -8.11 9.30 -8.53
C GLU A 113 -9.19 8.28 -8.13
N ALA A 114 -10.28 8.74 -7.51
CA ALA A 114 -11.39 7.88 -7.14
C ALA A 114 -12.15 7.33 -8.37
N GLU A 115 -12.26 8.11 -9.44
CA GLU A 115 -12.89 7.67 -10.69
C GLU A 115 -11.98 6.73 -11.51
N LEU A 116 -10.69 7.03 -11.57
CA LEU A 116 -9.75 6.28 -12.38
C LEU A 116 -9.29 4.98 -11.72
N HIS A 117 -9.07 5.01 -10.42
CA HIS A 117 -8.43 3.93 -9.67
C HIS A 117 -9.18 3.54 -8.39
N GLY A 118 -10.40 4.02 -8.20
CA GLY A 118 -11.14 3.82 -6.97
C GLY A 118 -11.41 2.36 -6.63
N ASP A 119 -11.61 1.52 -7.63
CA ASP A 119 -11.90 0.10 -7.41
C ASP A 119 -10.64 -0.66 -6.98
N GLU A 120 -9.51 -0.38 -7.61
CA GLU A 120 -8.22 -1.00 -7.26
C GLU A 120 -7.71 -0.51 -5.89
N ASN A 121 -7.84 0.79 -5.61
CA ASN A 121 -7.49 1.35 -4.30
C ASN A 121 -8.32 0.69 -3.19
N ARG A 122 -9.64 0.56 -3.39
CA ARG A 122 -10.54 -0.14 -2.44
C ARG A 122 -10.23 -1.62 -2.34
N ALA A 123 -9.92 -2.29 -3.46
CA ALA A 123 -9.55 -3.70 -3.47
C ALA A 123 -8.26 -3.94 -2.68
N LEU A 124 -7.23 -3.10 -2.91
CA LEU A 124 -5.98 -3.16 -2.15
C LEU A 124 -6.21 -2.90 -0.66
N GLY A 125 -6.98 -1.87 -0.30
CA GLY A 125 -7.30 -1.56 1.09
C GLY A 125 -7.99 -2.73 1.81
N LYS A 126 -8.98 -3.36 1.17
CA LYS A 126 -9.67 -4.56 1.68
C LYS A 126 -8.73 -5.75 1.82
N LEU A 127 -7.86 -5.96 0.83
CA LEU A 127 -6.88 -7.04 0.82
C LEU A 127 -5.90 -6.90 2.00
N VAL A 128 -5.28 -5.73 2.14
CA VAL A 128 -4.32 -5.43 3.22
C VAL A 128 -4.97 -5.59 4.59
N THR A 129 -6.18 -5.04 4.79
CA THR A 129 -6.92 -5.17 6.06
C THR A 129 -7.25 -6.63 6.40
N LYS A 130 -7.63 -7.43 5.40
CA LYS A 130 -7.90 -8.87 5.63
C LYS A 130 -6.64 -9.64 5.96
N LEU A 131 -5.53 -9.36 5.29
CA LEU A 131 -4.25 -10.03 5.55
C LEU A 131 -3.70 -9.69 6.93
N GLU A 132 -3.83 -8.44 7.36
CA GLU A 132 -3.53 -8.02 8.74
C GLU A 132 -4.37 -8.81 9.75
N ALA A 133 -5.67 -8.98 9.49
CA ALA A 133 -6.55 -9.78 10.34
C ALA A 133 -6.18 -11.28 10.35
N GLU A 134 -5.76 -11.85 9.21
CA GLU A 134 -5.28 -13.24 9.15
C GLU A 134 -3.96 -13.42 9.91
N ALA A 135 -3.03 -12.47 9.79
CA ALA A 135 -1.81 -12.47 10.60
C ALA A 135 -2.13 -12.38 12.10
N PHE A 136 -3.05 -11.50 12.50
CA PHE A 136 -3.51 -11.38 13.89
C PHE A 136 -4.10 -12.70 14.43
N LYS A 137 -4.95 -13.37 13.64
CA LYS A 137 -5.53 -14.68 14.01
C LYS A 137 -4.47 -15.75 14.17
N ALA A 138 -3.38 -15.67 13.41
CA ALA A 138 -2.24 -16.59 13.52
C ALA A 138 -1.31 -16.30 14.71
N GLY A 139 -1.61 -15.26 15.51
CA GLY A 139 -0.85 -14.89 16.70
C GLY A 139 0.11 -13.71 16.52
N TYR A 140 0.18 -13.13 15.34
CA TYR A 140 1.02 -11.95 15.04
C TYR A 140 0.25 -10.66 15.36
N TYR A 141 0.13 -10.34 16.64
CA TYR A 141 -0.75 -9.28 17.15
C TYR A 141 -0.32 -7.86 16.81
N TYR A 142 0.90 -7.68 16.35
CA TYR A 142 1.43 -6.38 15.93
C TYR A 142 1.43 -6.20 14.40
N ALA A 143 0.78 -7.11 13.67
CA ALA A 143 0.67 -6.96 12.23
C ALA A 143 0.12 -5.59 11.85
N ALA A 144 0.76 -4.91 10.88
CA ALA A 144 0.43 -3.55 10.47
C ALA A 144 0.41 -3.42 8.95
N GLY A 145 -0.74 -2.98 8.43
CA GLY A 145 -0.97 -2.84 7.00
C GLY A 145 -0.72 -1.44 6.45
N PHE A 146 -0.21 -1.36 5.22
CA PHE A 146 0.02 -0.14 4.46
C PHE A 146 -0.53 -0.32 3.05
N THR A 147 -1.18 0.73 2.53
CA THR A 147 -1.78 0.75 1.18
C THR A 147 -0.98 1.65 0.24
N GLY A 148 -1.51 1.94 -0.94
CA GLY A 148 -1.01 2.97 -1.85
C GLY A 148 -2.04 4.09 -2.04
N GLY A 149 -1.58 5.27 -2.41
CA GLY A 149 -2.43 6.41 -2.70
C GLY A 149 -3.12 7.04 -1.48
N ILE A 150 -4.06 7.93 -1.74
CA ILE A 150 -4.85 8.58 -0.70
C ILE A 150 -6.03 7.71 -0.24
N CYS A 151 -6.46 7.90 1.01
CA CYS A 151 -7.64 7.19 1.53
C CYS A 151 -8.92 7.72 0.86
N ILE A 152 -9.69 6.82 0.24
CA ILE A 152 -10.96 7.12 -0.45
C ILE A 152 -12.16 6.40 0.19
N LEU A 153 -12.05 6.00 1.46
CA LEU A 153 -13.12 5.27 2.16
C LEU A 153 -14.32 6.15 2.55
N CYS A 154 -14.13 7.45 2.59
CA CYS A 154 -15.16 8.43 2.91
C CYS A 154 -15.19 9.52 1.81
N PRO A 155 -16.35 10.10 1.49
CA PRO A 155 -16.41 11.24 0.57
C PRO A 155 -15.53 12.42 1.03
N GLU A 156 -15.49 12.64 2.34
CA GLU A 156 -14.63 13.63 3.00
C GLU A 156 -14.04 13.02 4.28
N CYS A 157 -12.76 13.32 4.56
CA CYS A 157 -12.15 12.95 5.82
C CYS A 157 -12.79 13.73 6.99
N VAL A 158 -12.51 13.33 8.21
CA VAL A 158 -12.87 14.13 9.39
C VAL A 158 -12.14 15.47 9.33
N ASP A 159 -12.76 16.51 9.88
CA ASP A 159 -12.06 17.78 10.10
C ASP A 159 -10.90 17.54 11.06
N LEU A 160 -9.68 17.74 10.60
CA LEU A 160 -8.47 17.50 11.40
C LEU A 160 -8.38 18.43 12.62
N ALA A 161 -9.05 19.60 12.57
CA ALA A 161 -9.10 20.53 13.69
C ALA A 161 -10.10 20.09 14.78
N SER A 162 -11.06 19.20 14.45
CA SER A 162 -12.04 18.71 15.43
C SER A 162 -11.45 17.79 16.50
N GLY A 163 -10.35 17.10 16.17
CA GLY A 163 -9.81 16.04 16.99
C GLY A 163 -10.60 14.73 16.92
N ASP A 164 -11.59 14.64 16.04
CA ASP A 164 -12.39 13.44 15.88
C ASP A 164 -11.56 12.26 15.33
N PRO A 165 -11.86 11.02 15.75
CA PRO A 165 -11.19 9.84 15.24
C PRO A 165 -11.62 9.54 13.80
N CYS A 166 -10.84 8.73 13.11
CA CYS A 166 -11.21 8.21 11.79
C CYS A 166 -12.59 7.52 11.86
N ARG A 167 -13.47 7.80 10.88
CA ARG A 167 -14.80 7.17 10.81
C ARG A 167 -14.73 5.68 10.45
N ARG A 168 -13.58 5.22 9.90
CA ARG A 168 -13.34 3.83 9.49
C ARG A 168 -12.01 3.30 9.99
N PRO A 169 -11.79 3.28 11.32
CA PRO A 169 -10.48 2.96 11.89
C PRO A 169 -10.03 1.52 11.65
N LEU A 170 -10.98 0.61 11.41
CA LEU A 170 -10.68 -0.80 11.13
C LEU A 170 -10.37 -1.09 9.65
N GLU A 171 -10.62 -0.13 8.75
CA GLU A 171 -10.43 -0.31 7.31
C GLU A 171 -9.35 0.62 6.74
N ALA A 172 -9.22 1.81 7.33
CA ALA A 172 -8.28 2.82 6.84
C ALA A 172 -6.85 2.51 7.25
N ARG A 173 -5.94 2.57 6.29
CA ARG A 173 -4.51 2.35 6.49
C ARG A 173 -3.72 3.47 5.81
N PRO A 174 -2.57 3.87 6.36
CA PRO A 174 -1.70 4.83 5.69
C PRO A 174 -1.13 4.23 4.42
N ALA A 175 -0.83 5.09 3.45
CA ALA A 175 -0.08 4.68 2.27
C ALA A 175 1.38 4.39 2.65
N MET A 176 2.04 3.52 1.91
CA MET A 176 3.46 3.21 2.06
C MET A 176 4.31 4.49 1.97
N GLU A 177 3.99 5.35 1.00
CA GLU A 177 4.68 6.62 0.78
C GLU A 177 4.49 7.60 1.95
N ALA A 178 3.33 7.54 2.62
CA ALA A 178 3.03 8.42 3.74
C ALA A 178 3.96 8.24 4.94
N VAL A 179 4.58 7.09 5.07
CA VAL A 179 5.59 6.78 6.10
C VAL A 179 7.01 6.71 5.53
N GLY A 180 7.19 7.03 4.24
CA GLY A 180 8.49 7.10 3.58
C GLY A 180 8.98 5.79 2.97
N ILE A 181 8.13 4.78 2.79
CA ILE A 181 8.51 3.55 2.09
C ILE A 181 8.68 3.84 0.59
N ASP A 182 9.85 3.53 0.04
CA ASP A 182 10.12 3.51 -1.39
C ASP A 182 9.48 2.26 -1.99
N VAL A 183 8.28 2.43 -2.54
CA VAL A 183 7.46 1.34 -3.07
C VAL A 183 8.18 0.60 -4.20
N PHE A 184 8.85 1.33 -5.11
CA PHE A 184 9.53 0.73 -6.25
C PHE A 184 10.71 -0.15 -5.83
N LYS A 185 11.56 0.36 -4.93
CA LYS A 185 12.70 -0.42 -4.45
C LYS A 185 12.25 -1.59 -3.57
N THR A 186 11.27 -1.38 -2.70
CA THR A 186 10.73 -2.45 -1.86
C THR A 186 10.09 -3.55 -2.72
N ALA A 187 9.34 -3.19 -3.75
CA ALA A 187 8.75 -4.15 -4.69
C ALA A 187 9.83 -4.91 -5.49
N ALA A 188 10.90 -4.22 -5.90
CA ALA A 188 12.03 -4.87 -6.57
C ALA A 188 12.75 -5.87 -5.63
N ASN A 189 12.97 -5.50 -4.36
CA ASN A 189 13.54 -6.39 -3.35
C ASN A 189 12.66 -7.61 -3.09
N ALA A 190 11.33 -7.44 -3.14
CA ALA A 190 10.37 -8.54 -3.04
C ALA A 190 10.27 -9.38 -4.34
N GLY A 191 11.03 -9.07 -5.41
CA GLY A 191 10.95 -9.75 -6.70
C GLY A 191 9.67 -9.50 -7.48
N LEU A 192 8.93 -8.46 -7.11
CA LEU A 192 7.68 -8.02 -7.74
C LEU A 192 7.84 -6.59 -8.30
N PRO A 193 8.82 -6.33 -9.19
CA PRO A 193 9.14 -4.99 -9.63
C PRO A 193 7.94 -4.34 -10.33
N ILE A 194 7.74 -3.05 -10.05
CA ILE A 194 6.73 -2.22 -10.70
C ILE A 194 7.37 -1.60 -11.94
N LYS A 195 6.76 -1.80 -13.07
CA LYS A 195 7.13 -1.15 -14.32
C LYS A 195 6.07 -0.11 -14.69
N LEU A 196 6.53 1.07 -15.07
CA LEU A 196 5.68 2.13 -15.58
C LEU A 196 5.85 2.17 -17.10
N SER A 197 4.92 1.57 -17.82
CA SER A 197 4.90 1.57 -19.28
C SER A 197 3.46 1.56 -19.79
N SER A 198 3.26 2.04 -21.03
CA SER A 198 1.95 1.98 -21.70
C SER A 198 1.44 0.56 -21.94
N ASP A 199 2.34 -0.41 -21.94
CA ASP A 199 2.04 -1.78 -22.34
C ASP A 199 1.81 -2.71 -21.14
N GLU A 200 2.01 -2.20 -19.90
CA GLU A 200 1.80 -2.97 -18.68
C GLU A 200 0.73 -2.31 -17.80
N PRO A 201 -0.14 -3.12 -17.16
CA PRO A 201 -1.14 -2.59 -16.25
C PRO A 201 -0.48 -1.97 -15.01
N VAL A 202 -1.12 -0.95 -14.46
CA VAL A 202 -0.72 -0.38 -13.18
C VAL A 202 -0.86 -1.43 -12.08
N ARG A 203 0.15 -1.53 -11.22
CA ARG A 203 0.15 -2.43 -10.06
C ARG A 203 0.07 -1.63 -8.77
N TRP A 204 -1.11 -1.61 -8.20
CA TRP A 204 -1.35 -1.07 -6.88
C TRP A 204 -0.69 -1.97 -5.84
N THR A 205 0.20 -1.40 -5.06
CA THR A 205 1.07 -2.16 -4.16
C THR A 205 0.79 -1.79 -2.71
N GLY A 206 0.69 -2.80 -1.86
CA GLY A 206 0.54 -2.66 -0.41
C GLY A 206 1.50 -3.56 0.34
N LEU A 207 1.65 -3.31 1.62
CA LEU A 207 2.57 -4.03 2.50
C LEU A 207 1.85 -4.38 3.81
N VAL A 208 2.15 -5.56 4.35
CA VAL A 208 1.80 -5.93 5.72
C VAL A 208 3.07 -6.31 6.45
N LEU A 209 3.44 -5.55 7.46
CA LEU A 209 4.46 -5.94 8.43
C LEU A 209 3.84 -6.99 9.35
N VAL A 210 4.52 -8.10 9.60
CA VAL A 210 3.92 -9.23 10.32
C VAL A 210 4.56 -9.45 11.69
N GLU A 211 5.90 -9.52 11.74
CA GLU A 211 6.69 -9.72 12.96
C GLU A 211 8.12 -9.22 12.76
#